data_f73d6236ae18fc7260d1d71be2dcd480
#
_entry.id   f73d6236ae18fc7260d1d71be2dcd480
#
_cell.length_a   1.000
_cell.length_b   1.000
_cell.length_c   1.000
_cell.angle_alpha   90.00
_cell.angle_beta   90.00
_cell.angle_gamma   90.00
#
_symmetry.space_group_name_H-M   'P 1'
#
loop_
_entity.id
_entity.type
_entity.pdbx_description
1 polymer ?
#
loop_
_entity_poly.entity_id
_entity_poly.type
_entity_poly.pdbx_seq_one_letter_code
_entity_poly.pdbx_strand_id
1 'polypeptide(L)'
;MSFLTKKEVSDYQSLIPLVDDDGRAKILQLLELDKVQRCKESYIFFVSQMWPVFISGKHHQIMADAFERVAKGELKRLIINMPPRHTKSEFASYLLPAWFLGKFPHKKIIQTAHTAELAVGFGRKVRNLVSSDPYQKVFGTKLSSDSKAAGRWNTDVGGDYFAIGVGGAVTGKGADLLIIDDPHSEQEAKQGNPAVYDNVYEWYTSGPRQRLQPGGAIIIVMTRWSKRDLTGQILKNSEKDGTNEWEVIEFPAILPSGTPLWPGFWKKEELEALKAELPVAKWEAQYQQNPTSEEGAIIKRENWRIWTEDAPPQCEYIIQSWDTAFEKSNRADYSACTTWGVFKQADDKGNYKTNIIVLDAFKRRMEFPELKQRAFEMYKEWSPDSLIVEKKAAGAPLVYELRQMGIPLQEYTPGKGSDKIARVNAISDLFASGVVWCPETRWADELMEELAAFPNGDHDDLVDSTSQALLRFRQGGFVSISSDEPEEPKYFKGRRADRYYTV
;
A
#
# COMPACT_ATOMS: atom_id res chain seq x y z
N MET A 1 -31.33 14.41 -25.06
CA MET A 1 -32.60 13.89 -24.49
C MET A 1 -32.37 13.65 -23.02
N SER A 2 -33.30 14.03 -22.13
CA SER A 2 -33.20 13.65 -20.71
C SER A 2 -33.55 12.18 -20.56
N PHE A 3 -32.82 11.47 -19.66
CA PHE A 3 -33.13 10.08 -19.32
C PHE A 3 -34.48 9.99 -18.61
N LEU A 4 -35.14 8.86 -18.78
CA LEU A 4 -36.35 8.56 -18.00
C LEU A 4 -35.96 8.45 -16.50
N THR A 5 -36.73 9.02 -15.61
CA THR A 5 -36.54 8.80 -14.16
C THR A 5 -36.91 7.38 -13.79
N LYS A 6 -36.42 6.89 -12.62
CA LYS A 6 -36.80 5.56 -12.11
C LYS A 6 -38.32 5.41 -11.99
N LYS A 7 -39.01 6.51 -11.68
CA LYS A 7 -40.46 6.52 -11.56
C LYS A 7 -41.11 6.36 -12.95
N GLU A 8 -40.66 7.14 -13.96
CA GLU A 8 -41.18 7.02 -15.34
C GLU A 8 -40.94 5.63 -15.91
N VAL A 9 -39.76 5.02 -15.68
CA VAL A 9 -39.51 3.63 -16.11
C VAL A 9 -40.49 2.66 -15.44
N SER A 10 -40.75 2.82 -14.13
CA SER A 10 -41.71 1.99 -13.39
C SER A 10 -43.14 2.23 -13.91
N ASP A 11 -43.50 3.48 -14.15
CA ASP A 11 -44.83 3.86 -14.67
C ASP A 11 -45.04 3.25 -16.07
N TYR A 12 -44.10 3.37 -17.00
CA TYR A 12 -44.16 2.72 -18.29
C TYR A 12 -44.23 1.19 -18.22
N GLN A 13 -43.47 0.58 -17.33
CA GLN A 13 -43.53 -0.87 -17.12
C GLN A 13 -44.89 -1.32 -16.60
N SER A 14 -45.54 -0.56 -15.74
CA SER A 14 -46.89 -0.85 -15.23
C SER A 14 -47.99 -0.68 -16.28
N LEU A 15 -47.78 0.13 -17.32
CA LEU A 15 -48.72 0.31 -18.42
C LEU A 15 -48.66 -0.83 -19.45
N ILE A 16 -47.57 -1.58 -19.56
CA ILE A 16 -47.43 -2.64 -20.56
C ILE A 16 -48.61 -3.64 -20.59
N PRO A 17 -49.14 -4.16 -19.47
CA PRO A 17 -50.28 -5.06 -19.51
C PRO A 17 -51.62 -4.39 -19.77
N LEU A 18 -51.68 -3.03 -19.74
CA LEU A 18 -52.94 -2.27 -19.81
C LEU A 18 -53.19 -1.68 -21.19
N VAL A 19 -52.23 -1.74 -22.12
CA VAL A 19 -52.29 -1.18 -23.47
C VAL A 19 -52.42 -2.30 -24.52
N ASP A 20 -52.88 -1.92 -25.70
CA ASP A 20 -52.90 -2.80 -26.88
C ASP A 20 -51.48 -3.16 -27.37
N ASP A 21 -51.40 -4.02 -28.39
CA ASP A 21 -50.10 -4.51 -28.89
C ASP A 21 -49.27 -3.37 -29.52
N ASP A 22 -49.88 -2.35 -30.14
CA ASP A 22 -49.15 -1.19 -30.68
C ASP A 22 -48.61 -0.29 -29.55
N GLY A 23 -49.40 -0.05 -28.53
CA GLY A 23 -49.00 0.67 -27.33
C GLY A 23 -47.88 -0.05 -26.58
N ARG A 24 -48.00 -1.36 -26.44
CA ARG A 24 -46.95 -2.21 -25.84
C ARG A 24 -45.63 -2.12 -26.62
N ALA A 25 -45.67 -2.25 -27.93
CA ALA A 25 -44.50 -2.14 -28.78
C ALA A 25 -43.79 -0.78 -28.63
N LYS A 26 -44.55 0.32 -28.59
CA LYS A 26 -44.02 1.67 -28.39
C LYS A 26 -43.36 1.88 -27.04
N ILE A 27 -43.98 1.38 -25.96
CA ILE A 27 -43.43 1.45 -24.62
C ILE A 27 -42.11 0.66 -24.55
N LEU A 28 -42.08 -0.58 -25.02
CA LEU A 28 -40.89 -1.38 -25.07
C LEU A 28 -39.74 -0.76 -25.87
N GLN A 29 -40.06 -0.16 -27.01
CA GLN A 29 -39.10 0.58 -27.81
C GLN A 29 -38.55 1.80 -27.07
N LEU A 30 -39.37 2.56 -26.38
CA LEU A 30 -38.93 3.71 -25.57
C LEU A 30 -37.98 3.28 -24.43
N LEU A 31 -38.34 2.24 -23.69
CA LEU A 31 -37.53 1.70 -22.62
C LEU A 31 -36.17 1.14 -23.14
N GLU A 32 -36.19 0.49 -24.31
CA GLU A 32 -34.94 0.00 -24.92
C GLU A 32 -34.05 1.16 -25.42
N LEU A 33 -34.62 2.21 -25.99
CA LEU A 33 -33.87 3.40 -26.38
C LEU A 33 -33.26 4.12 -25.19
N ASP A 34 -33.98 4.29 -24.09
CA ASP A 34 -33.45 4.87 -22.83
C ASP A 34 -32.29 3.99 -22.28
N LYS A 35 -32.48 2.67 -22.27
CA LYS A 35 -31.45 1.72 -21.84
C LYS A 35 -30.18 1.81 -22.68
N VAL A 36 -30.31 1.83 -24.00
CA VAL A 36 -29.19 1.99 -24.94
C VAL A 36 -28.46 3.30 -24.70
N GLN A 37 -29.20 4.41 -24.55
CA GLN A 37 -28.58 5.70 -24.30
C GLN A 37 -27.85 5.76 -22.97
N ARG A 38 -28.41 5.20 -21.90
CA ARG A 38 -27.73 5.09 -20.60
C ARG A 38 -26.46 4.26 -20.67
N CYS A 39 -26.48 3.12 -21.37
CA CYS A 39 -25.29 2.31 -21.57
C CYS A 39 -24.18 3.09 -22.27
N LYS A 40 -24.52 3.94 -23.23
CA LYS A 40 -23.55 4.79 -23.92
C LYS A 40 -22.97 5.89 -23.06
N GLU A 41 -23.72 6.46 -22.14
CA GLU A 41 -23.32 7.63 -21.38
C GLU A 41 -22.75 7.29 -20.00
N SER A 42 -23.31 6.25 -19.33
CA SER A 42 -22.87 5.84 -18.01
C SER A 42 -22.13 4.50 -18.06
N TYR A 43 -20.86 4.54 -17.67
CA TYR A 43 -20.04 3.34 -17.61
C TYR A 43 -20.55 2.33 -16.58
N ILE A 44 -20.94 2.79 -15.38
CA ILE A 44 -21.47 1.87 -14.36
C ILE A 44 -22.78 1.22 -14.79
N PHE A 45 -23.62 1.93 -15.53
CA PHE A 45 -24.85 1.36 -16.08
C PHE A 45 -24.54 0.33 -17.17
N PHE A 46 -23.59 0.61 -18.06
CA PHE A 46 -23.09 -0.36 -19.04
C PHE A 46 -22.58 -1.63 -18.34
N VAL A 47 -21.76 -1.50 -17.30
CA VAL A 47 -21.26 -2.62 -16.51
C VAL A 47 -22.42 -3.48 -15.97
N SER A 48 -23.43 -2.85 -15.38
CA SER A 48 -24.59 -3.56 -14.84
C SER A 48 -25.39 -4.32 -15.88
N GLN A 49 -25.39 -3.89 -17.14
CA GLN A 49 -26.07 -4.55 -18.23
C GLN A 49 -25.23 -5.68 -18.87
N MET A 50 -23.90 -5.53 -18.89
CA MET A 50 -23.01 -6.54 -19.49
C MET A 50 -22.52 -7.58 -18.49
N TRP A 51 -22.70 -7.35 -17.20
CA TRP A 51 -22.32 -8.26 -16.12
C TRP A 51 -23.49 -8.52 -15.16
N PRO A 52 -24.37 -9.49 -15.47
CA PRO A 52 -25.62 -9.71 -14.73
C PRO A 52 -25.46 -10.01 -13.22
N VAL A 53 -24.32 -10.63 -12.82
CA VAL A 53 -24.05 -10.98 -11.40
C VAL A 53 -23.20 -9.91 -10.70
N PHE A 54 -23.10 -8.72 -11.25
CA PHE A 54 -22.31 -7.64 -10.71
C PHE A 54 -22.89 -7.13 -9.39
N ILE A 55 -22.08 -7.16 -8.34
CA ILE A 55 -22.41 -6.59 -7.03
C ILE A 55 -21.77 -5.20 -6.93
N SER A 56 -22.55 -4.15 -7.00
CA SER A 56 -22.06 -2.78 -6.95
C SER A 56 -21.55 -2.40 -5.55
N GLY A 57 -20.43 -1.70 -5.50
CA GLY A 57 -19.88 -1.05 -4.31
C GLY A 57 -19.55 0.42 -4.59
N LYS A 58 -19.32 1.22 -3.55
CA LYS A 58 -19.00 2.65 -3.69
C LYS A 58 -17.73 2.90 -4.54
N HIS A 59 -16.72 2.05 -4.38
CA HIS A 59 -15.48 2.13 -5.16
C HIS A 59 -15.72 1.95 -6.66
N HIS A 60 -16.68 1.12 -7.06
CA HIS A 60 -17.03 0.94 -8.46
C HIS A 60 -17.59 2.23 -9.08
N GLN A 61 -18.39 3.00 -8.33
CA GLN A 61 -18.89 4.29 -8.80
C GLN A 61 -17.74 5.28 -8.99
N ILE A 62 -16.82 5.36 -8.03
CA ILE A 62 -15.65 6.25 -8.11
C ILE A 62 -14.78 5.89 -9.32
N MET A 63 -14.53 4.59 -9.56
CA MET A 63 -13.80 4.14 -10.74
C MET A 63 -14.53 4.48 -12.03
N ALA A 64 -15.85 4.27 -12.07
CA ALA A 64 -16.68 4.58 -13.24
C ALA A 64 -16.65 6.07 -13.60
N ASP A 65 -16.78 6.93 -12.59
CA ASP A 65 -16.71 8.39 -12.77
C ASP A 65 -15.33 8.82 -13.33
N ALA A 66 -14.24 8.24 -12.82
CA ALA A 66 -12.90 8.50 -13.34
C ALA A 66 -12.73 8.00 -14.79
N PHE A 67 -13.22 6.82 -15.12
CA PHE A 67 -13.16 6.28 -16.49
C PHE A 67 -14.02 7.08 -17.47
N GLU A 68 -15.16 7.57 -17.04
CA GLU A 68 -16.00 8.48 -17.86
C GLU A 68 -15.27 9.80 -18.15
N ARG A 69 -14.56 10.38 -17.17
CA ARG A 69 -13.71 11.57 -17.35
C ARG A 69 -12.54 11.30 -18.30
N VAL A 70 -11.94 10.10 -18.23
CA VAL A 70 -10.91 9.68 -19.20
C VAL A 70 -11.50 9.60 -20.60
N ALA A 71 -12.67 9.00 -20.79
CA ALA A 71 -13.32 8.88 -22.09
C ALA A 71 -13.72 10.25 -22.67
N LYS A 72 -14.14 11.20 -21.83
CA LYS A 72 -14.42 12.58 -22.24
C LYS A 72 -13.16 13.39 -22.56
N GLY A 73 -11.97 12.89 -22.20
CA GLY A 73 -10.70 13.58 -22.38
C GLY A 73 -10.37 14.62 -21.31
N GLU A 74 -11.13 14.65 -20.23
CA GLU A 74 -10.95 15.54 -19.07
C GLU A 74 -9.82 15.06 -18.16
N LEU A 75 -9.58 13.74 -18.09
CA LEU A 75 -8.55 13.09 -17.29
C LEU A 75 -7.61 12.30 -18.20
N LYS A 76 -6.31 12.58 -18.16
CA LYS A 76 -5.32 11.97 -19.06
C LYS A 76 -4.42 10.95 -18.37
N ARG A 77 -4.24 11.05 -17.07
CA ARG A 77 -3.31 10.25 -16.26
C ARG A 77 -4.02 9.79 -15.01
N LEU A 78 -4.32 8.51 -14.94
CA LEU A 78 -5.06 7.91 -13.83
C LEU A 78 -4.31 6.69 -13.30
N ILE A 79 -4.11 6.68 -11.99
CA ILE A 79 -3.63 5.51 -11.24
C ILE A 79 -4.73 5.08 -10.29
N ILE A 80 -5.06 3.79 -10.27
CA ILE A 80 -5.96 3.18 -9.29
C ILE A 80 -5.23 2.04 -8.60
N ASN A 81 -4.96 2.21 -7.32
CA ASN A 81 -4.39 1.18 -6.47
C ASN A 81 -5.51 0.50 -5.66
N MET A 82 -5.57 -0.83 -5.72
CA MET A 82 -6.70 -1.57 -5.16
C MET A 82 -6.27 -2.99 -4.76
N PRO A 83 -6.86 -3.55 -3.68
CA PRO A 83 -6.54 -4.90 -3.23
C PRO A 83 -6.85 -5.97 -4.28
N PRO A 84 -6.25 -7.16 -4.17
CA PRO A 84 -6.64 -8.31 -4.96
C PRO A 84 -8.14 -8.64 -4.79
N ARG A 85 -8.77 -9.20 -5.82
CA ARG A 85 -10.18 -9.65 -5.80
C ARG A 85 -11.23 -8.57 -5.55
N HIS A 86 -10.90 -7.29 -5.82
CA HIS A 86 -11.85 -6.17 -5.75
C HIS A 86 -12.24 -5.65 -7.15
N THR A 87 -12.14 -6.49 -8.20
CA THR A 87 -12.64 -6.26 -9.56
C THR A 87 -11.88 -5.23 -10.42
N LYS A 88 -10.70 -4.75 -10.00
CA LYS A 88 -9.94 -3.76 -10.78
C LYS A 88 -9.73 -4.14 -12.25
N SER A 89 -9.29 -5.37 -12.50
CA SER A 89 -9.01 -5.87 -13.85
C SER A 89 -10.29 -6.07 -14.67
N GLU A 90 -11.38 -6.55 -14.06
CA GLU A 90 -12.67 -6.71 -14.77
C GLU A 90 -13.21 -5.33 -15.20
N PHE A 91 -13.05 -4.31 -14.37
CA PHE A 91 -13.46 -2.94 -14.71
C PHE A 91 -12.52 -2.32 -15.74
N ALA A 92 -11.21 -2.28 -15.49
CA ALA A 92 -10.27 -1.53 -16.32
C ALA A 92 -9.85 -2.27 -17.61
N SER A 93 -9.68 -3.60 -17.55
CA SER A 93 -9.05 -4.37 -18.61
C SER A 93 -10.02 -5.21 -19.43
N TYR A 94 -11.25 -5.38 -18.97
CA TYR A 94 -12.29 -6.11 -19.70
C TYR A 94 -13.42 -5.20 -20.16
N LEU A 95 -14.15 -4.56 -19.23
CA LEU A 95 -15.37 -3.81 -19.56
C LEU A 95 -15.06 -2.43 -20.14
N LEU A 96 -14.04 -1.73 -19.63
CA LEU A 96 -13.69 -0.39 -20.11
C LEU A 96 -13.24 -0.38 -21.59
N PRO A 97 -12.34 -1.26 -22.06
CA PRO A 97 -11.97 -1.30 -23.47
C PRO A 97 -13.16 -1.51 -24.41
N ALA A 98 -14.11 -2.37 -24.02
CA ALA A 98 -15.32 -2.61 -24.80
C ALA A 98 -16.18 -1.33 -24.85
N TRP A 99 -16.45 -0.72 -23.72
CA TRP A 99 -17.24 0.51 -23.64
C TRP A 99 -16.59 1.68 -24.41
N PHE A 100 -15.26 1.84 -24.25
CA PHE A 100 -14.49 2.87 -24.93
C PHE A 100 -14.55 2.72 -26.46
N LEU A 101 -14.33 1.51 -26.98
CA LEU A 101 -14.44 1.24 -28.41
C LEU A 101 -15.89 1.29 -28.92
N GLY A 102 -16.87 1.05 -28.06
CA GLY A 102 -18.28 1.28 -28.40
C GLY A 102 -18.57 2.75 -28.65
N LYS A 103 -18.02 3.62 -27.82
CA LYS A 103 -18.19 5.10 -27.98
C LYS A 103 -17.31 5.66 -29.09
N PHE A 104 -16.10 5.13 -29.25
CA PHE A 104 -15.07 5.64 -30.16
C PHE A 104 -14.49 4.51 -31.00
N PRO A 105 -15.26 3.94 -31.94
CA PRO A 105 -14.90 2.71 -32.64
C PRO A 105 -13.68 2.83 -33.57
N HIS A 106 -13.18 4.03 -33.82
CA HIS A 106 -11.96 4.33 -34.61
C HIS A 106 -10.70 4.52 -33.73
N LYS A 107 -10.85 4.52 -32.40
CA LYS A 107 -9.75 4.73 -31.46
C LYS A 107 -8.90 3.46 -31.26
N LYS A 108 -7.68 3.65 -30.74
CA LYS A 108 -6.71 2.59 -30.56
C LYS A 108 -6.41 2.38 -29.09
N ILE A 109 -6.43 1.12 -28.67
CA ILE A 109 -6.13 0.70 -27.30
C ILE A 109 -4.88 -0.18 -27.27
N ILE A 110 -3.94 0.14 -26.38
CA ILE A 110 -2.91 -0.80 -25.95
C ILE A 110 -3.27 -1.25 -24.54
N GLN A 111 -3.44 -2.57 -24.38
CA GLN A 111 -3.71 -3.23 -23.09
C GLN A 111 -2.48 -3.98 -22.66
N THR A 112 -2.01 -3.75 -21.43
CA THR A 112 -0.86 -4.49 -20.91
C THR A 112 -1.21 -5.18 -19.59
N ALA A 113 -0.55 -6.29 -19.31
CA ALA A 113 -0.59 -6.99 -18.04
C ALA A 113 0.80 -7.57 -17.76
N HIS A 114 1.01 -8.08 -16.55
CA HIS A 114 2.28 -8.69 -16.15
C HIS A 114 2.78 -9.72 -17.17
N THR A 115 1.91 -10.63 -17.64
CA THR A 115 2.26 -11.59 -18.70
C THR A 115 1.49 -11.36 -19.99
N ALA A 116 2.08 -11.78 -21.11
CA ALA A 116 1.40 -11.75 -22.42
C ALA A 116 0.13 -12.63 -22.41
N GLU A 117 0.15 -13.75 -21.70
CA GLU A 117 -1.00 -14.65 -21.59
C GLU A 117 -2.21 -13.97 -20.91
N LEU A 118 -1.99 -13.25 -19.82
CA LEU A 118 -3.03 -12.48 -19.12
C LEU A 118 -3.59 -11.38 -20.03
N ALA A 119 -2.71 -10.60 -20.67
CA ALA A 119 -3.13 -9.52 -21.57
C ALA A 119 -3.95 -10.06 -22.75
N VAL A 120 -3.52 -11.15 -23.37
CA VAL A 120 -4.24 -11.82 -24.47
C VAL A 120 -5.56 -12.42 -23.97
N GLY A 121 -5.59 -12.92 -22.74
CA GLY A 121 -6.82 -13.38 -22.07
C GLY A 121 -7.88 -12.29 -21.99
N PHE A 122 -7.50 -11.08 -21.56
CA PHE A 122 -8.38 -9.92 -21.57
C PHE A 122 -8.78 -9.54 -23.01
N GLY A 123 -7.86 -9.50 -23.94
CA GLY A 123 -8.15 -9.24 -25.35
C GLY A 123 -9.22 -10.16 -25.93
N ARG A 124 -9.17 -11.45 -25.57
CA ARG A 124 -10.20 -12.45 -25.96
C ARG A 124 -11.55 -12.12 -25.32
N LYS A 125 -11.57 -11.79 -24.02
CA LYS A 125 -12.81 -11.40 -23.31
C LYS A 125 -13.45 -10.17 -23.95
N VAL A 126 -12.67 -9.11 -24.18
CA VAL A 126 -13.13 -7.87 -24.83
C VAL A 126 -13.69 -8.14 -26.22
N ARG A 127 -12.95 -8.88 -27.04
CA ARG A 127 -13.37 -9.26 -28.40
C ARG A 127 -14.70 -10.00 -28.39
N ASN A 128 -14.85 -10.98 -27.50
CA ASN A 128 -16.07 -11.77 -27.39
C ASN A 128 -17.25 -10.91 -26.90
N LEU A 129 -17.02 -9.98 -25.97
CA LEU A 129 -18.06 -9.03 -25.53
C LEU A 129 -18.50 -8.12 -26.68
N VAL A 130 -17.56 -7.55 -27.43
CA VAL A 130 -17.86 -6.70 -28.60
C VAL A 130 -18.68 -7.47 -29.67
N SER A 131 -18.49 -8.77 -29.80
CA SER A 131 -19.24 -9.63 -30.72
C SER A 131 -20.59 -10.10 -30.17
N SER A 132 -20.92 -9.84 -28.90
CA SER A 132 -22.14 -10.35 -28.26
C SER A 132 -23.38 -9.55 -28.64
N ASP A 133 -24.54 -10.23 -28.72
CA ASP A 133 -25.82 -9.59 -29.03
C ASP A 133 -26.18 -8.43 -28.09
N PRO A 134 -26.01 -8.53 -26.74
CA PRO A 134 -26.27 -7.42 -25.84
C PRO A 134 -25.44 -6.18 -26.16
N TYR A 135 -24.14 -6.36 -26.45
CA TYR A 135 -23.26 -5.26 -26.82
C TYR A 135 -23.63 -4.64 -28.17
N GLN A 136 -23.91 -5.47 -29.17
CA GLN A 136 -24.28 -5.06 -30.53
C GLN A 136 -25.58 -4.21 -30.53
N LYS A 137 -26.54 -4.53 -29.67
CA LYS A 137 -27.76 -3.72 -29.48
C LYS A 137 -27.45 -2.32 -28.97
N VAL A 138 -26.39 -2.15 -28.15
CA VAL A 138 -26.01 -0.85 -27.59
C VAL A 138 -25.20 -0.01 -28.57
N PHE A 139 -24.13 -0.58 -29.13
CA PHE A 139 -23.12 0.21 -29.85
C PHE A 139 -23.13 -0.03 -31.37
N GLY A 140 -23.45 -1.23 -31.80
CA GLY A 140 -23.40 -1.62 -33.22
C GLY A 140 -21.98 -1.75 -33.79
N THR A 141 -20.93 -1.56 -32.99
CA THR A 141 -19.52 -1.67 -33.39
C THR A 141 -19.19 -3.11 -33.76
N LYS A 142 -18.67 -3.35 -34.97
CA LYS A 142 -18.31 -4.68 -35.45
C LYS A 142 -16.82 -4.89 -35.48
N LEU A 143 -16.42 -6.16 -35.40
CA LEU A 143 -15.04 -6.57 -35.65
C LEU A 143 -14.75 -6.62 -37.13
N SER A 144 -13.56 -6.22 -37.54
CA SER A 144 -13.09 -6.45 -38.93
C SER A 144 -13.07 -7.93 -39.25
N SER A 145 -13.40 -8.26 -40.50
CA SER A 145 -13.48 -9.66 -40.97
C SER A 145 -12.12 -10.35 -40.98
N ASP A 146 -11.05 -9.60 -41.18
CA ASP A 146 -9.66 -10.07 -41.42
C ASP A 146 -8.75 -9.96 -40.18
N SER A 147 -9.21 -9.42 -39.06
CA SER A 147 -8.38 -9.17 -37.87
C SER A 147 -9.10 -9.55 -36.57
N LYS A 148 -9.06 -10.84 -36.20
CA LYS A 148 -9.81 -11.41 -35.06
C LYS A 148 -8.97 -12.25 -34.11
N ALA A 149 -7.65 -12.07 -34.06
CA ALA A 149 -6.80 -12.79 -33.12
C ALA A 149 -7.11 -12.38 -31.66
N ALA A 150 -6.89 -13.25 -30.68
CA ALA A 150 -7.27 -13.01 -29.31
C ALA A 150 -6.61 -11.77 -28.69
N GLY A 151 -5.32 -11.56 -28.96
CA GLY A 151 -4.55 -10.42 -28.43
C GLY A 151 -4.44 -9.24 -29.40
N ARG A 152 -4.99 -9.35 -30.61
CA ARG A 152 -4.93 -8.29 -31.63
C ARG A 152 -6.11 -8.38 -32.59
N TRP A 153 -6.91 -7.36 -32.59
CA TRP A 153 -8.07 -7.27 -33.45
C TRP A 153 -8.44 -5.82 -33.77
N ASN A 154 -9.18 -5.63 -34.83
CA ASN A 154 -9.59 -4.31 -35.30
C ASN A 154 -11.12 -4.22 -35.36
N THR A 155 -11.63 -3.00 -35.25
CA THR A 155 -13.00 -2.70 -35.59
C THR A 155 -13.13 -2.52 -37.11
N ASP A 156 -14.33 -2.64 -37.64
CA ASP A 156 -14.66 -2.42 -39.07
C ASP A 156 -14.45 -0.98 -39.54
N VAL A 157 -14.24 -0.05 -38.62
CA VAL A 157 -14.00 1.41 -38.86
C VAL A 157 -12.57 1.85 -38.52
N GLY A 158 -11.63 0.91 -38.34
CA GLY A 158 -10.21 1.21 -38.20
C GLY A 158 -9.70 1.40 -36.77
N GLY A 159 -10.51 1.10 -35.75
CA GLY A 159 -10.01 1.00 -34.38
C GLY A 159 -9.11 -0.22 -34.19
N ASP A 160 -8.18 -0.15 -33.25
CA ASP A 160 -7.18 -1.22 -32.99
C ASP A 160 -7.16 -1.55 -31.51
N TYR A 161 -7.23 -2.83 -31.18
CA TYR A 161 -6.96 -3.36 -29.86
C TYR A 161 -5.72 -4.24 -29.91
N PHE A 162 -4.74 -3.93 -29.07
CA PHE A 162 -3.48 -4.65 -28.99
C PHE A 162 -3.13 -4.99 -27.54
N ALA A 163 -3.02 -6.28 -27.26
CA ALA A 163 -2.65 -6.82 -25.95
C ALA A 163 -1.19 -7.27 -25.91
N ILE A 164 -0.47 -6.92 -24.83
CA ILE A 164 0.94 -7.25 -24.67
C ILE A 164 1.30 -7.44 -23.19
N GLY A 165 2.26 -8.31 -22.90
CA GLY A 165 2.85 -8.45 -21.57
C GLY A 165 3.93 -7.39 -21.31
N VAL A 166 4.25 -7.16 -20.04
CA VAL A 166 5.41 -6.37 -19.62
C VAL A 166 6.69 -6.92 -20.28
N GLY A 167 7.59 -6.03 -20.69
CA GLY A 167 8.79 -6.39 -21.46
C GLY A 167 8.56 -6.63 -22.95
N GLY A 168 7.31 -6.73 -23.39
CA GLY A 168 6.99 -6.95 -24.81
C GLY A 168 7.21 -5.70 -25.68
N ALA A 169 7.43 -5.93 -26.99
CA ALA A 169 7.68 -4.87 -27.96
C ALA A 169 6.39 -4.22 -28.46
N VAL A 170 6.29 -2.90 -28.34
CA VAL A 170 5.16 -2.07 -28.81
C VAL A 170 5.48 -1.26 -30.07
N THR A 171 6.56 -1.60 -30.75
CA THR A 171 7.03 -0.86 -31.93
C THR A 171 5.98 -0.86 -33.04
N GLY A 172 5.78 0.29 -33.70
CA GLY A 172 4.81 0.45 -34.79
C GLY A 172 3.35 0.51 -34.37
N LYS A 173 3.05 0.58 -33.04
CA LYS A 173 1.72 0.76 -32.50
C LYS A 173 1.51 2.17 -32.01
N GLY A 174 0.27 2.65 -32.03
CA GLY A 174 -0.17 3.90 -31.41
C GLY A 174 -1.36 3.63 -30.51
N ALA A 175 -1.56 4.45 -29.47
CA ALA A 175 -2.68 4.34 -28.54
C ALA A 175 -3.33 5.67 -28.25
N ASP A 176 -4.65 5.71 -28.29
CA ASP A 176 -5.47 6.75 -27.70
C ASP A 176 -5.72 6.47 -26.22
N LEU A 177 -5.75 5.19 -25.86
CA LEU A 177 -5.86 4.72 -24.48
C LEU A 177 -4.84 3.61 -24.22
N LEU A 178 -3.96 3.81 -23.25
CA LEU A 178 -3.04 2.83 -22.71
C LEU A 178 -3.56 2.36 -21.36
N ILE A 179 -3.76 1.05 -21.19
CA ILE A 179 -4.17 0.43 -19.94
C ILE A 179 -3.06 -0.47 -19.46
N ILE A 180 -2.60 -0.29 -18.23
CA ILE A 180 -1.59 -1.11 -17.56
C ILE A 180 -2.24 -1.77 -16.35
N ASP A 181 -2.35 -3.11 -16.38
CA ASP A 181 -3.03 -3.89 -15.33
C ASP A 181 -2.04 -4.82 -14.64
N ASP A 182 -1.88 -4.65 -13.33
CA ASP A 182 -1.00 -5.44 -12.47
C ASP A 182 0.35 -5.76 -13.15
N PRO A 183 1.22 -4.74 -13.38
CA PRO A 183 2.46 -4.91 -14.12
C PRO A 183 3.53 -5.72 -13.38
N HIS A 184 3.34 -5.98 -12.07
CA HIS A 184 4.24 -6.73 -11.21
C HIS A 184 3.65 -8.07 -10.80
N SER A 185 4.50 -9.09 -10.60
CA SER A 185 4.08 -10.40 -10.13
C SER A 185 4.54 -10.66 -8.69
N GLU A 186 3.78 -11.54 -8.02
CA GLU A 186 4.16 -12.03 -6.70
C GLU A 186 5.50 -12.76 -6.69
N GLN A 187 5.82 -13.51 -7.74
CA GLN A 187 7.07 -14.26 -7.84
C GLN A 187 8.29 -13.34 -7.91
N GLU A 188 8.19 -12.27 -8.70
CA GLU A 188 9.24 -11.25 -8.80
C GLU A 188 9.41 -10.48 -7.49
N ALA A 189 8.31 -10.09 -6.87
CA ALA A 189 8.34 -9.38 -5.59
C ALA A 189 8.96 -10.22 -4.45
N LYS A 190 8.72 -11.55 -4.44
CA LYS A 190 9.31 -12.47 -3.45
C LYS A 190 10.83 -12.62 -3.58
N GLN A 191 11.40 -12.35 -4.74
CA GLN A 191 12.86 -12.46 -4.95
C GLN A 191 13.65 -11.35 -4.25
N GLY A 192 12.98 -10.33 -3.72
CA GLY A 192 13.63 -9.22 -3.02
C GLY A 192 14.59 -8.38 -3.86
N ASN A 193 14.58 -8.59 -5.20
CA ASN A 193 15.45 -7.87 -6.12
C ASN A 193 14.80 -6.55 -6.59
N PRO A 194 15.27 -5.38 -6.14
CA PRO A 194 14.72 -4.10 -6.53
C PRO A 194 14.73 -3.83 -8.04
N ALA A 195 15.64 -4.46 -8.78
CA ALA A 195 15.78 -4.28 -10.22
C ALA A 195 14.52 -4.70 -11.01
N VAL A 196 13.68 -5.59 -10.46
CA VAL A 196 12.42 -5.97 -11.13
C VAL A 196 11.47 -4.80 -11.27
N TYR A 197 11.43 -3.91 -10.30
CA TYR A 197 10.61 -2.70 -10.33
C TYR A 197 11.18 -1.67 -11.31
N ASP A 198 12.50 -1.52 -11.33
CA ASP A 198 13.19 -0.59 -12.23
C ASP A 198 13.03 -1.01 -13.69
N ASN A 199 13.09 -2.31 -13.98
CA ASN A 199 12.86 -2.86 -15.32
C ASN A 199 11.46 -2.56 -15.83
N VAL A 200 10.43 -2.67 -14.97
CA VAL A 200 9.05 -2.34 -15.36
C VAL A 200 8.89 -0.85 -15.64
N TYR A 201 9.52 0.01 -14.84
CA TYR A 201 9.48 1.44 -15.06
C TYR A 201 10.23 1.85 -16.34
N GLU A 202 11.40 1.26 -16.60
CA GLU A 202 12.16 1.48 -17.83
C GLU A 202 11.35 1.04 -19.06
N TRP A 203 10.76 -0.17 -19.02
CA TRP A 203 9.90 -0.64 -20.09
C TRP A 203 8.70 0.30 -20.31
N TYR A 204 8.06 0.77 -19.25
CA TYR A 204 6.95 1.72 -19.33
C TYR A 204 7.37 3.00 -20.06
N THR A 205 8.49 3.60 -19.66
CA THR A 205 8.96 4.89 -20.19
C THR A 205 9.53 4.78 -21.61
N SER A 206 10.27 3.72 -21.90
CA SER A 206 10.92 3.51 -23.21
C SER A 206 9.99 2.93 -24.28
N GLY A 207 8.94 2.23 -23.89
CA GLY A 207 8.00 1.54 -24.78
C GLY A 207 6.60 2.15 -24.79
N PRO A 208 5.66 1.66 -23.97
CA PRO A 208 4.23 2.00 -24.06
C PRO A 208 3.93 3.49 -23.93
N ARG A 209 4.63 4.20 -23.03
CA ARG A 209 4.45 5.65 -22.82
C ARG A 209 4.68 6.46 -24.09
N GLN A 210 5.65 6.05 -24.91
CA GLN A 210 5.99 6.72 -26.15
C GLN A 210 5.03 6.40 -27.30
N ARG A 211 4.08 5.49 -27.12
CA ARG A 211 3.09 5.10 -28.12
C ARG A 211 1.79 5.88 -28.03
N LEU A 212 1.68 6.75 -27.03
CA LEU A 212 0.49 7.59 -26.91
C LEU A 212 0.35 8.56 -28.08
N GLN A 213 -0.84 8.58 -28.64
CA GLN A 213 -1.25 9.61 -29.57
C GLN A 213 -1.40 10.97 -28.86
N PRO A 214 -1.27 12.11 -29.55
CA PRO A 214 -1.60 13.41 -28.97
C PRO A 214 -3.00 13.40 -28.33
N GLY A 215 -3.08 13.82 -27.06
CA GLY A 215 -4.32 13.79 -26.29
C GLY A 215 -4.70 12.41 -25.71
N GLY A 216 -3.92 11.39 -25.94
CA GLY A 216 -4.14 10.04 -25.40
C GLY A 216 -4.01 9.96 -23.88
N ALA A 217 -4.73 9.01 -23.29
CA ALA A 217 -4.79 8.80 -21.86
C ALA A 217 -4.06 7.51 -21.41
N ILE A 218 -3.59 7.51 -20.17
CA ILE A 218 -3.03 6.33 -19.51
C ILE A 218 -3.86 6.02 -18.26
N ILE A 219 -4.24 4.77 -18.13
CA ILE A 219 -4.84 4.20 -16.91
C ILE A 219 -3.92 3.11 -16.40
N ILE A 220 -3.51 3.20 -15.15
CA ILE A 220 -2.78 2.16 -14.44
C ILE A 220 -3.69 1.64 -13.34
N VAL A 221 -3.97 0.35 -13.33
CA VAL A 221 -4.68 -0.32 -12.24
C VAL A 221 -3.78 -1.40 -11.69
N MET A 222 -3.48 -1.35 -10.41
CA MET A 222 -2.59 -2.33 -9.80
C MET A 222 -2.80 -2.51 -8.30
N THR A 223 -2.28 -3.59 -7.79
CA THR A 223 -2.03 -3.79 -6.36
C THR A 223 -0.65 -3.24 -6.05
N ARG A 224 -0.50 -2.55 -4.91
CA ARG A 224 0.81 -2.06 -4.46
C ARG A 224 1.69 -3.19 -3.95
N TRP A 225 2.99 -3.08 -4.20
CA TRP A 225 3.99 -4.08 -3.77
C TRP A 225 5.13 -3.44 -2.99
N SER A 226 5.59 -2.27 -3.42
CA SER A 226 6.75 -1.57 -2.88
C SER A 226 6.62 -0.08 -3.16
N LYS A 227 7.34 0.76 -2.42
CA LYS A 227 7.53 2.18 -2.80
C LYS A 227 8.28 2.34 -4.13
N ARG A 228 8.95 1.29 -4.61
CA ARG A 228 9.63 1.24 -5.92
C ARG A 228 8.79 0.64 -7.04
N ASP A 229 7.57 0.19 -6.78
CA ASP A 229 6.69 -0.31 -7.84
C ASP A 229 6.34 0.78 -8.87
N LEU A 230 5.67 0.41 -9.94
CA LEU A 230 5.40 1.35 -11.04
C LEU A 230 4.70 2.63 -10.55
N THR A 231 3.69 2.51 -9.69
CA THR A 231 3.01 3.66 -9.07
C THR A 231 4.01 4.52 -8.30
N GLY A 232 4.80 3.93 -7.40
CA GLY A 232 5.74 4.68 -6.56
C GLY A 232 6.79 5.41 -7.37
N GLN A 233 7.34 4.80 -8.43
CA GLN A 233 8.33 5.44 -9.30
C GLN A 233 7.72 6.57 -10.14
N ILE A 234 6.52 6.39 -10.67
CA ILE A 234 5.82 7.44 -11.42
C ILE A 234 5.59 8.66 -10.53
N LEU A 235 5.06 8.46 -9.31
CA LEU A 235 4.76 9.57 -8.40
C LEU A 235 6.04 10.28 -7.96
N LYS A 236 7.07 9.55 -7.55
CA LYS A 236 8.38 10.11 -7.18
C LYS A 236 9.00 10.98 -8.28
N ASN A 237 8.86 10.56 -9.54
CA ASN A 237 9.41 11.32 -10.66
C ASN A 237 8.52 12.51 -11.04
N SER A 238 7.19 12.37 -10.97
CA SER A 238 6.24 13.46 -11.21
C SER A 238 6.39 14.60 -10.19
N GLU A 239 6.68 14.28 -8.93
CA GLU A 239 6.98 15.29 -7.89
C GLU A 239 8.28 16.04 -8.20
N LYS A 240 9.34 15.34 -8.64
CA LYS A 240 10.63 15.96 -9.00
C LYS A 240 10.50 16.92 -10.18
N ASP A 241 9.72 16.56 -11.18
CA ASP A 241 9.54 17.34 -12.40
C ASP A 241 8.48 18.43 -12.24
N GLY A 242 7.78 18.49 -11.12
CA GLY A 242 6.72 19.47 -10.83
C GLY A 242 5.49 19.36 -11.73
N THR A 243 5.33 18.23 -12.43
CA THR A 243 4.26 18.07 -13.44
C THR A 243 2.91 17.70 -12.85
N ASN A 244 2.85 17.06 -11.70
CA ASN A 244 1.63 16.64 -10.95
C ASN A 244 0.42 16.26 -11.83
N GLU A 245 0.66 15.58 -12.96
CA GLU A 245 -0.36 15.26 -13.96
C GLU A 245 -1.25 14.07 -13.58
N TRP A 246 -0.88 13.31 -12.54
CA TRP A 246 -1.55 12.06 -12.18
C TRP A 246 -2.62 12.24 -11.12
N GLU A 247 -3.83 11.81 -11.44
CA GLU A 247 -4.85 11.55 -10.42
C GLU A 247 -4.67 10.14 -9.88
N VAL A 248 -4.55 10.02 -8.56
CA VAL A 248 -4.32 8.76 -7.86
C VAL A 248 -5.51 8.44 -6.98
N ILE A 249 -6.09 7.26 -7.17
CA ILE A 249 -7.19 6.75 -6.36
C ILE A 249 -6.68 5.50 -5.65
N GLU A 250 -6.68 5.53 -4.33
CA GLU A 250 -6.23 4.42 -3.50
C GLU A 250 -7.40 3.85 -2.70
N PHE A 251 -7.61 2.55 -2.83
CA PHE A 251 -8.67 1.83 -2.16
C PHE A 251 -8.08 0.81 -1.19
N PRO A 252 -8.05 1.09 0.12
CA PRO A 252 -7.67 0.09 1.12
C PRO A 252 -8.78 -0.95 1.28
N ALA A 253 -8.46 -2.22 1.55
CA ALA A 253 -9.44 -3.28 1.77
C ALA A 253 -10.32 -3.01 2.99
N ILE A 254 -9.72 -2.45 4.05
CA ILE A 254 -10.41 -1.97 5.24
C ILE A 254 -10.24 -0.46 5.31
N LEU A 255 -11.34 0.27 5.27
CA LEU A 255 -11.36 1.72 5.34
C LEU A 255 -10.93 2.22 6.73
N PRO A 256 -10.50 3.49 6.88
CA PRO A 256 -10.19 4.08 8.19
C PRO A 256 -11.33 3.98 9.21
N SER A 257 -12.57 3.86 8.75
CA SER A 257 -13.75 3.59 9.60
C SER A 257 -13.80 2.16 10.18
N GLY A 258 -12.88 1.27 9.77
CA GLY A 258 -12.89 -0.14 10.13
C GLY A 258 -13.91 -0.99 9.36
N THR A 259 -14.55 -0.44 8.33
CA THR A 259 -15.48 -1.18 7.46
C THR A 259 -14.77 -1.68 6.20
N PRO A 260 -15.15 -2.85 5.65
CA PRO A 260 -14.64 -3.30 4.36
C PRO A 260 -14.91 -2.27 3.25
N LEU A 261 -14.01 -2.16 2.29
CA LEU A 261 -14.21 -1.38 1.06
C LEU A 261 -15.47 -1.83 0.30
N TRP A 262 -15.70 -3.13 0.28
CA TRP A 262 -16.81 -3.75 -0.45
C TRP A 262 -17.62 -4.71 0.44
N PRO A 263 -18.43 -4.18 1.37
CA PRO A 263 -19.16 -5.00 2.36
C PRO A 263 -20.22 -5.92 1.75
N GLY A 264 -20.68 -5.67 0.52
CA GLY A 264 -21.58 -6.55 -0.22
C GLY A 264 -20.93 -7.83 -0.74
N PHE A 265 -19.61 -7.91 -0.72
CA PHE A 265 -18.83 -9.05 -1.20
C PHE A 265 -17.89 -9.62 -0.13
N TRP A 266 -17.12 -8.76 0.55
CA TRP A 266 -16.21 -9.13 1.62
C TRP A 266 -16.79 -8.85 2.99
N LYS A 267 -16.85 -9.87 3.85
CA LYS A 267 -17.16 -9.68 5.26
C LYS A 267 -15.92 -9.21 6.00
N LYS A 268 -16.14 -8.44 7.08
CA LYS A 268 -15.03 -7.94 7.89
C LYS A 268 -14.20 -9.07 8.48
N GLU A 269 -14.86 -10.10 8.98
CA GLU A 269 -14.25 -11.27 9.60
C GLU A 269 -13.33 -12.04 8.62
N GLU A 270 -13.69 -12.08 7.35
CA GLU A 270 -12.88 -12.73 6.30
C GLU A 270 -11.60 -11.92 6.02
N LEU A 271 -11.69 -10.59 5.98
CA LEU A 271 -10.54 -9.72 5.79
C LEU A 271 -9.63 -9.72 7.01
N GLU A 272 -10.18 -9.75 8.23
CA GLU A 272 -9.39 -9.85 9.46
C GLU A 272 -8.68 -11.21 9.58
N ALA A 273 -9.34 -12.31 9.18
CA ALA A 273 -8.70 -13.63 9.12
C ALA A 273 -7.52 -13.62 8.13
N LEU A 274 -7.74 -13.09 6.93
CA LEU A 274 -6.69 -12.96 5.91
C LEU A 274 -5.55 -12.04 6.39
N LYS A 275 -5.88 -10.95 7.09
CA LYS A 275 -4.90 -10.07 7.71
C LYS A 275 -4.03 -10.81 8.73
N ALA A 276 -4.61 -11.73 9.50
CA ALA A 276 -3.89 -12.51 10.49
C ALA A 276 -2.93 -13.56 9.88
N GLU A 277 -3.25 -14.06 8.67
CA GLU A 277 -2.43 -15.04 7.94
C GLU A 277 -1.27 -14.42 7.15
N LEU A 278 -1.38 -13.15 6.77
CA LEU A 278 -0.39 -12.50 5.93
C LEU A 278 0.68 -11.79 6.77
N PRO A 279 1.95 -11.76 6.30
CA PRO A 279 2.96 -10.86 6.85
C PRO A 279 2.48 -9.41 6.82
N VAL A 280 2.82 -8.63 7.86
CA VAL A 280 2.34 -7.24 8.02
C VAL A 280 2.67 -6.39 6.80
N ALA A 281 3.93 -6.42 6.33
CA ALA A 281 4.35 -5.67 5.15
C ALA A 281 3.53 -6.01 3.90
N LYS A 282 3.19 -7.29 3.72
CA LYS A 282 2.37 -7.74 2.59
C LYS A 282 0.92 -7.27 2.71
N TRP A 283 0.35 -7.31 3.91
CA TRP A 283 -0.98 -6.78 4.17
C TRP A 283 -1.03 -5.27 3.90
N GLU A 284 -0.10 -4.51 4.49
CA GLU A 284 -0.05 -3.05 4.32
C GLU A 284 0.14 -2.66 2.85
N ALA A 285 1.06 -3.30 2.13
CA ALA A 285 1.27 -3.00 0.71
C ALA A 285 0.05 -3.38 -0.15
N GLN A 286 -0.38 -4.64 -0.12
CA GLN A 286 -1.33 -5.18 -1.10
C GLN A 286 -2.78 -4.92 -0.74
N TYR A 287 -3.13 -4.93 0.55
CA TYR A 287 -4.51 -4.76 1.01
C TYR A 287 -4.80 -3.34 1.48
N GLN A 288 -3.84 -2.66 2.08
CA GLN A 288 -4.03 -1.26 2.50
C GLN A 288 -3.44 -0.23 1.53
N GLN A 289 -2.79 -0.66 0.46
CA GLN A 289 -2.13 0.16 -0.56
C GLN A 289 -1.02 1.06 0.01
N ASN A 290 -0.49 0.70 1.16
CA ASN A 290 0.57 1.43 1.88
C ASN A 290 1.86 0.59 1.97
N PRO A 291 2.67 0.49 0.88
CA PRO A 291 3.92 -0.24 0.91
C PRO A 291 4.96 0.49 1.76
N THR A 292 5.61 -0.26 2.66
CA THR A 292 6.74 0.22 3.44
C THR A 292 8.03 0.22 2.62
N SER A 293 9.00 1.06 2.99
CA SER A 293 10.29 1.15 2.31
C SER A 293 11.40 0.74 3.28
N GLU A 294 12.15 -0.28 2.92
CA GLU A 294 13.41 -0.60 3.60
C GLU A 294 14.60 0.22 3.06
N GLU A 295 14.39 1.00 2.00
CA GLU A 295 15.44 1.78 1.37
C GLU A 295 15.83 2.98 2.25
N GLY A 296 17.05 2.97 2.76
CA GLY A 296 17.51 3.97 3.72
C GLY A 296 17.14 3.66 5.19
N ALA A 297 16.60 2.47 5.47
CA ALA A 297 16.37 2.02 6.83
C ALA A 297 17.67 2.08 7.66
N ILE A 298 17.60 2.75 8.80
CA ILE A 298 18.72 2.80 9.76
C ILE A 298 18.85 1.46 10.47
N ILE A 299 17.70 0.84 10.79
CA ILE A 299 17.61 -0.48 11.42
C ILE A 299 16.96 -1.42 10.43
N LYS A 300 17.72 -2.39 9.93
CA LYS A 300 17.23 -3.34 8.96
C LYS A 300 16.56 -4.54 9.64
N ARG A 301 15.55 -5.12 8.97
CA ARG A 301 14.86 -6.31 9.45
C ARG A 301 15.80 -7.50 9.69
N GLU A 302 16.80 -7.67 8.84
CA GLU A 302 17.83 -8.73 8.93
C GLU A 302 18.73 -8.62 10.18
N ASN A 303 18.76 -7.49 10.85
CA ASN A 303 19.56 -7.26 12.04
C ASN A 303 18.91 -7.76 13.34
N TRP A 304 17.65 -8.18 13.27
CA TRP A 304 16.95 -8.74 14.41
C TRP A 304 17.26 -10.23 14.57
N ARG A 305 17.33 -10.70 15.83
CA ARG A 305 17.35 -12.13 16.15
C ARG A 305 15.97 -12.58 16.59
N ILE A 306 15.55 -13.75 16.11
CA ILE A 306 14.24 -14.29 16.46
C ILE A 306 14.36 -15.22 17.65
N TRP A 307 13.51 -14.99 18.65
CA TRP A 307 13.34 -15.83 19.82
C TRP A 307 12.24 -16.85 19.54
N THR A 308 12.59 -18.13 19.50
CA THR A 308 11.70 -19.22 19.06
C THR A 308 11.07 -20.00 20.20
N GLU A 309 11.40 -19.68 21.45
CA GLU A 309 10.80 -20.34 22.60
C GLU A 309 9.46 -19.71 22.97
N ASP A 310 8.51 -20.51 23.48
CA ASP A 310 7.16 -20.06 23.85
C ASP A 310 7.14 -19.05 25.01
N ALA A 311 8.15 -19.05 25.86
CA ALA A 311 8.28 -18.11 26.98
C ALA A 311 9.48 -17.18 26.78
N PRO A 312 9.37 -15.92 27.20
CA PRO A 312 10.52 -15.00 27.17
C PRO A 312 11.63 -15.48 28.11
N PRO A 313 12.91 -15.14 27.86
CA PRO A 313 14.00 -15.45 28.75
C PRO A 313 13.84 -14.73 30.09
N GLN A 314 14.46 -15.27 31.14
CA GLN A 314 14.53 -14.57 32.42
C GLN A 314 15.38 -13.30 32.27
N CYS A 315 14.75 -12.13 32.46
CA CYS A 315 15.38 -10.83 32.32
C CYS A 315 15.94 -10.36 33.66
N GLU A 316 17.13 -9.78 33.63
CA GLU A 316 17.79 -9.16 34.82
C GLU A 316 17.27 -7.75 35.09
N TYR A 317 16.76 -7.07 34.04
CA TYR A 317 16.26 -5.71 34.13
C TYR A 317 15.23 -5.47 33.01
N ILE A 318 14.12 -4.86 33.36
CA ILE A 318 13.02 -4.58 32.40
C ILE A 318 12.77 -3.06 32.35
N ILE A 319 12.74 -2.52 31.13
CA ILE A 319 12.35 -1.13 30.87
C ILE A 319 11.04 -1.13 30.05
N GLN A 320 10.11 -0.31 30.50
CA GLN A 320 8.91 0.02 29.73
C GLN A 320 8.97 1.51 29.34
N SER A 321 8.82 1.79 28.03
CA SER A 321 8.95 3.14 27.49
C SER A 321 7.66 3.55 26.77
N TRP A 322 7.16 4.73 27.08
CA TRP A 322 5.95 5.32 26.51
C TRP A 322 6.26 6.57 25.69
N ASP A 323 5.82 6.57 24.43
CA ASP A 323 5.60 7.79 23.64
C ASP A 323 4.10 8.05 23.59
N THR A 324 3.67 9.24 24.01
CA THR A 324 2.26 9.55 24.19
C THR A 324 1.85 10.73 23.36
N ALA A 325 0.81 10.57 22.54
CA ALA A 325 0.15 11.63 21.81
C ALA A 325 -1.20 11.99 22.47
N PHE A 326 -1.50 13.27 22.51
CA PHE A 326 -2.72 13.77 23.13
C PHE A 326 -3.27 14.99 22.38
N GLU A 327 -4.13 14.76 21.37
CA GLU A 327 -4.95 15.82 20.77
C GLU A 327 -6.37 15.34 20.50
N LYS A 328 -7.35 16.24 20.77
CA LYS A 328 -8.79 16.03 20.54
C LYS A 328 -9.23 16.08 19.07
N SER A 329 -8.33 15.94 18.10
CA SER A 329 -8.67 16.04 16.69
C SER A 329 -8.81 14.65 16.06
N ASN A 330 -9.62 14.54 15.00
CA ASN A 330 -9.77 13.33 14.18
C ASN A 330 -8.45 12.92 13.43
N ARG A 331 -7.34 13.61 13.71
CA ARG A 331 -5.96 13.36 13.26
C ARG A 331 -5.01 13.08 14.43
N ALA A 332 -5.54 12.62 15.57
CA ALA A 332 -4.71 12.31 16.73
C ALA A 332 -3.63 11.27 16.39
N ASP A 333 -2.38 11.55 16.78
CA ASP A 333 -1.27 10.61 16.70
C ASP A 333 -1.51 9.40 17.60
N TYR A 334 -0.73 8.35 17.41
CA TYR A 334 -0.83 7.15 18.24
C TYR A 334 -0.09 7.34 19.57
N SER A 335 -0.58 6.68 20.62
CA SER A 335 0.22 6.41 21.80
C SER A 335 0.86 5.04 21.65
N ALA A 336 2.17 4.96 21.88
CA ALA A 336 2.96 3.74 21.74
C ALA A 336 3.72 3.40 23.01
N CYS A 337 3.86 2.12 23.27
CA CYS A 337 4.66 1.58 24.36
C CYS A 337 5.46 0.40 23.88
N THR A 338 6.73 0.32 24.30
CA THR A 338 7.56 -0.86 24.13
C THR A 338 8.15 -1.31 25.48
N THR A 339 8.09 -2.61 25.74
CA THR A 339 8.66 -3.23 26.94
C THR A 339 9.86 -4.09 26.56
N TRP A 340 10.99 -3.85 27.17
CA TRP A 340 12.27 -4.45 26.83
C TRP A 340 12.93 -5.07 28.05
N GLY A 341 13.54 -6.24 27.86
CA GLY A 341 14.28 -6.94 28.92
C GLY A 341 15.75 -7.18 28.54
N VAL A 342 16.63 -7.10 29.53
CA VAL A 342 18.04 -7.51 29.41
C VAL A 342 18.20 -8.91 29.96
N PHE A 343 18.82 -9.80 29.20
CA PHE A 343 19.07 -11.19 29.62
C PHE A 343 20.49 -11.65 29.21
N LYS A 344 20.95 -12.69 29.85
CA LYS A 344 22.24 -13.32 29.54
C LYS A 344 22.05 -14.67 28.85
N GLN A 345 22.76 -14.87 27.79
CA GLN A 345 22.81 -16.13 27.07
C GLN A 345 24.27 -16.61 26.93
N ALA A 346 24.52 -17.89 27.20
CA ALA A 346 25.83 -18.48 26.98
C ALA A 346 26.09 -18.64 25.46
N ASP A 347 27.29 -18.28 25.02
CA ASP A 347 27.76 -18.59 23.67
C ASP A 347 28.21 -20.04 23.55
N ASP A 348 28.57 -20.50 22.35
CA ASP A 348 29.03 -21.85 22.09
C ASP A 348 30.33 -22.22 22.87
N LYS A 349 31.02 -21.23 23.46
CA LYS A 349 32.23 -21.37 24.26
C LYS A 349 31.95 -21.30 25.76
N GLY A 350 30.69 -21.16 26.16
CA GLY A 350 30.25 -21.03 27.55
C GLY A 350 30.44 -19.66 28.17
N ASN A 351 30.76 -18.60 27.38
CA ASN A 351 30.81 -17.22 27.86
C ASN A 351 29.42 -16.62 27.83
N TYR A 352 29.05 -15.90 28.87
CA TYR A 352 27.76 -15.20 28.90
C TYR A 352 27.83 -13.89 28.15
N LYS A 353 26.96 -13.73 27.15
CA LYS A 353 26.76 -12.49 26.41
C LYS A 353 25.46 -11.83 26.86
N THR A 354 25.52 -10.55 27.14
CA THR A 354 24.33 -9.74 27.45
C THR A 354 23.56 -9.44 26.16
N ASN A 355 22.27 -9.70 26.17
CA ASN A 355 21.36 -9.49 25.06
C ASN A 355 20.14 -8.67 25.54
N ILE A 356 19.39 -8.11 24.57
CA ILE A 356 18.16 -7.37 24.80
C ILE A 356 17.04 -8.09 24.04
N ILE A 357 15.87 -8.21 24.65
CA ILE A 357 14.69 -8.75 24.00
C ILE A 357 13.51 -7.78 24.14
N VAL A 358 12.75 -7.59 23.08
CA VAL A 358 11.44 -6.94 23.20
C VAL A 358 10.45 -7.96 23.76
N LEU A 359 9.80 -7.59 24.85
CA LEU A 359 8.83 -8.43 25.55
C LEU A 359 7.39 -8.13 25.12
N ASP A 360 7.12 -6.87 24.78
CA ASP A 360 5.80 -6.41 24.32
C ASP A 360 5.93 -5.10 23.54
N ALA A 361 5.05 -4.89 22.56
CA ALA A 361 4.90 -3.62 21.86
C ALA A 361 3.41 -3.33 21.64
N PHE A 362 3.03 -2.10 21.96
CA PHE A 362 1.66 -1.64 21.91
C PHE A 362 1.57 -0.28 21.20
N LYS A 363 0.63 -0.15 20.27
CA LYS A 363 0.37 1.11 19.57
C LYS A 363 -1.13 1.25 19.31
N ARG A 364 -1.73 2.33 19.82
CA ARG A 364 -3.16 2.59 19.65
C ARG A 364 -3.50 4.07 19.81
N ARG A 365 -4.55 4.52 19.11
CA ARG A 365 -5.19 5.80 19.39
C ARG A 365 -6.12 5.65 20.58
N MET A 366 -5.92 6.44 21.62
CA MET A 366 -6.67 6.36 22.87
C MET A 366 -6.95 7.74 23.44
N GLU A 367 -8.09 7.87 24.10
CA GLU A 367 -8.33 9.02 24.98
C GLU A 367 -7.57 8.87 26.30
N PHE A 368 -7.34 9.98 26.98
CA PHE A 368 -6.52 9.99 28.19
C PHE A 368 -6.96 8.99 29.30
N PRO A 369 -8.27 8.80 29.61
CA PRO A 369 -8.68 7.80 30.60
C PRO A 369 -8.30 6.36 30.21
N GLU A 370 -8.42 6.02 28.92
CA GLU A 370 -8.05 4.71 28.38
C GLU A 370 -6.52 4.54 28.40
N LEU A 371 -5.78 5.56 27.98
CA LEU A 371 -4.31 5.57 28.02
C LEU A 371 -3.79 5.34 29.45
N LYS A 372 -4.32 6.05 30.44
CA LYS A 372 -3.97 5.89 31.84
C LYS A 372 -4.23 4.46 32.34
N GLN A 373 -5.41 3.92 32.04
CA GLN A 373 -5.79 2.57 32.42
C GLN A 373 -4.86 1.54 31.78
N ARG A 374 -4.59 1.68 30.49
CA ARG A 374 -3.70 0.77 29.76
C ARG A 374 -2.25 0.83 30.27
N ALA A 375 -1.75 2.02 30.55
CA ALA A 375 -0.40 2.17 31.11
C ALA A 375 -0.28 1.49 32.48
N PHE A 376 -1.31 1.58 33.32
CA PHE A 376 -1.35 0.89 34.61
C PHE A 376 -1.43 -0.64 34.47
N GLU A 377 -2.22 -1.15 33.53
CA GLU A 377 -2.32 -2.58 33.24
C GLU A 377 -0.98 -3.16 32.78
N MET A 378 -0.34 -2.54 31.80
CA MET A 378 0.96 -2.97 31.29
C MET A 378 2.07 -2.86 32.35
N TYR A 379 2.02 -1.85 33.22
CA TYR A 379 2.94 -1.78 34.34
C TYR A 379 2.77 -2.96 35.31
N LYS A 380 1.54 -3.35 35.62
CA LYS A 380 1.27 -4.51 36.48
C LYS A 380 1.67 -5.84 35.84
N GLU A 381 1.44 -5.96 34.55
CA GLU A 381 1.73 -7.18 33.77
C GLU A 381 3.25 -7.46 33.74
N TRP A 382 4.03 -6.44 33.41
CA TRP A 382 5.46 -6.60 33.22
C TRP A 382 6.31 -6.24 34.45
N SER A 383 5.77 -5.54 35.43
CA SER A 383 6.48 -5.07 36.62
C SER A 383 7.85 -4.49 36.31
N PRO A 384 7.98 -3.50 35.40
CA PRO A 384 9.26 -3.01 34.93
C PRO A 384 10.07 -2.35 36.06
N ASP A 385 11.39 -2.53 36.04
CA ASP A 385 12.32 -1.87 36.94
C ASP A 385 12.41 -0.37 36.67
N SER A 386 12.14 0.04 35.42
CA SER A 386 12.08 1.46 35.02
C SER A 386 10.95 1.69 34.01
N LEU A 387 10.09 2.65 34.34
CA LEU A 387 9.06 3.16 33.44
C LEU A 387 9.52 4.54 32.96
N ILE A 388 9.56 4.73 31.63
CA ILE A 388 9.97 5.97 30.97
C ILE A 388 8.78 6.56 30.25
N VAL A 389 8.53 7.86 30.41
CA VAL A 389 7.48 8.60 29.70
C VAL A 389 8.09 9.85 29.09
N GLU A 390 7.89 10.06 27.77
CA GLU A 390 8.38 11.27 27.13
C GLU A 390 7.62 12.51 27.62
N LYS A 391 8.37 13.54 28.01
CA LYS A 391 7.83 14.81 28.48
C LYS A 391 7.48 15.73 27.30
N LYS A 392 6.50 15.34 26.51
CA LYS A 392 5.76 16.23 25.59
C LYS A 392 4.50 16.73 26.29
N ALA A 393 3.79 17.70 25.70
CA ALA A 393 2.56 18.26 26.26
C ALA A 393 1.53 17.19 26.70
N ALA A 394 1.54 16.04 26.02
CA ALA A 394 0.68 14.88 26.29
C ALA A 394 1.18 13.96 27.41
N GLY A 395 2.47 13.84 27.64
CA GLY A 395 3.06 12.96 28.67
C GLY A 395 2.94 13.51 30.09
N ALA A 396 2.90 14.81 30.26
CA ALA A 396 2.87 15.43 31.61
C ALA A 396 1.64 15.03 32.43
N PRO A 397 0.40 15.00 31.92
CA PRO A 397 -0.74 14.50 32.67
C PRO A 397 -0.63 13.01 33.04
N LEU A 398 -0.12 12.15 32.13
CA LEU A 398 0.09 10.75 32.41
C LEU A 398 1.12 10.52 33.50
N VAL A 399 2.24 11.24 33.45
CA VAL A 399 3.26 11.25 34.51
C VAL A 399 2.68 11.58 35.86
N TYR A 400 1.87 12.65 35.94
CA TYR A 400 1.24 13.06 37.18
C TYR A 400 0.33 11.96 37.75
N GLU A 401 -0.56 11.42 36.94
CA GLU A 401 -1.53 10.41 37.37
C GLU A 401 -0.85 9.08 37.77
N LEU A 402 0.13 8.60 37.01
CA LEU A 402 0.87 7.37 37.35
C LEU A 402 1.66 7.56 38.69
N ARG A 403 2.23 8.72 38.92
CA ARG A 403 2.87 9.03 40.24
C ARG A 403 1.88 9.02 41.38
N GLN A 404 0.67 9.57 41.20
CA GLN A 404 -0.39 9.50 42.21
C GLN A 404 -0.81 8.06 42.52
N MET A 405 -0.69 7.16 41.56
CA MET A 405 -0.94 5.73 41.71
C MET A 405 0.25 4.97 42.35
N GLY A 406 1.32 5.68 42.76
CA GLY A 406 2.50 5.10 43.38
C GLY A 406 3.48 4.41 42.43
N ILE A 407 3.36 4.67 41.14
CA ILE A 407 4.27 4.08 40.11
C ILE A 407 5.54 4.93 40.00
N PRO A 408 6.73 4.35 40.26
CA PRO A 408 7.99 5.02 40.03
C PRO A 408 8.25 5.16 38.54
N LEU A 409 8.41 6.37 38.04
CA LEU A 409 8.66 6.63 36.62
C LEU A 409 9.70 7.72 36.42
N GLN A 410 10.38 7.67 35.29
CA GLN A 410 11.35 8.66 34.82
C GLN A 410 10.76 9.46 33.66
N GLU A 411 10.91 10.78 33.73
CA GLU A 411 10.57 11.66 32.62
C GLU A 411 11.74 11.70 31.63
N TYR A 412 11.44 11.43 30.37
CA TYR A 412 12.41 11.59 29.29
C TYR A 412 12.15 12.92 28.56
N THR A 413 13.17 13.73 28.43
CA THR A 413 13.11 14.96 27.63
C THR A 413 14.19 14.89 26.57
N PRO A 414 13.81 14.83 25.27
CA PRO A 414 14.80 14.90 24.19
C PRO A 414 15.66 16.16 24.30
N GLY A 415 16.98 16.04 24.19
CA GLY A 415 17.90 17.17 24.21
C GLY A 415 17.63 18.15 23.06
N LYS A 416 17.85 19.45 23.28
CA LYS A 416 17.79 20.43 22.18
C LYS A 416 18.85 20.08 21.12
N GLY A 417 18.39 19.73 19.90
CA GLY A 417 19.25 19.30 18.79
C GLY A 417 19.42 17.76 18.67
N SER A 418 18.82 16.97 19.54
CA SER A 418 18.74 15.51 19.34
C SER A 418 17.67 15.19 18.32
N ASP A 419 18.05 15.21 17.04
CA ASP A 419 17.21 14.76 15.96
C ASP A 419 16.83 13.28 16.15
N LYS A 420 15.60 12.94 15.81
CA LYS A 420 15.05 11.58 15.86
C LYS A 420 15.97 10.58 15.13
N ILE A 421 16.47 10.97 13.96
CA ILE A 421 17.46 10.20 13.18
C ILE A 421 18.73 9.94 13.98
N ALA A 422 19.25 10.93 14.70
CA ALA A 422 20.45 10.78 15.53
C ALA A 422 20.22 9.78 16.68
N ARG A 423 19.03 9.76 17.30
CA ARG A 423 18.68 8.79 18.35
C ARG A 423 18.62 7.36 17.82
N VAL A 424 18.02 7.17 16.64
CA VAL A 424 17.93 5.85 16.01
C VAL A 424 19.31 5.36 15.56
N ASN A 425 20.14 6.25 15.00
CA ASN A 425 21.53 5.92 14.66
C ASN A 425 22.33 5.49 15.91
N ALA A 426 22.10 6.13 17.07
CA ALA A 426 22.80 5.80 18.31
C ALA A 426 22.44 4.43 18.88
N ILE A 427 21.39 3.77 18.41
CA ILE A 427 21.01 2.40 18.80
C ILE A 427 21.20 1.39 17.67
N SER A 428 21.47 1.83 16.45
CA SER A 428 21.57 0.94 15.28
C SER A 428 22.64 -0.13 15.41
N ASP A 429 23.77 0.21 16.08
CA ASP A 429 24.86 -0.74 16.33
C ASP A 429 24.43 -1.91 17.23
N LEU A 430 23.46 -1.72 18.13
CA LEU A 430 22.92 -2.83 18.96
C LEU A 430 22.27 -3.89 18.05
N PHE A 431 21.52 -3.45 17.05
CA PHE A 431 20.91 -4.35 16.07
C PHE A 431 21.97 -4.98 15.17
N ALA A 432 22.90 -4.19 14.64
CA ALA A 432 23.99 -4.67 13.78
C ALA A 432 24.90 -5.68 14.49
N SER A 433 25.10 -5.56 15.81
CA SER A 433 25.87 -6.50 16.62
C SER A 433 25.13 -7.80 16.95
N GLY A 434 23.83 -7.89 16.57
CA GLY A 434 23.00 -9.06 16.80
C GLY A 434 22.70 -9.35 18.28
N VAL A 435 22.61 -8.31 19.12
CA VAL A 435 22.23 -8.45 20.53
C VAL A 435 20.75 -8.21 20.78
N VAL A 436 19.99 -7.75 19.75
CA VAL A 436 18.57 -7.45 19.88
C VAL A 436 17.72 -8.60 19.35
N TRP A 437 16.81 -9.07 20.20
CA TRP A 437 15.93 -10.20 19.95
C TRP A 437 14.47 -9.79 19.97
N CYS A 438 13.62 -10.49 19.22
CA CYS A 438 12.18 -10.36 19.26
C CYS A 438 11.50 -11.74 19.17
N PRO A 439 10.32 -11.93 19.78
CA PRO A 439 9.55 -13.14 19.61
C PRO A 439 8.91 -13.21 18.22
N GLU A 440 8.55 -14.42 17.80
CA GLU A 440 7.82 -14.66 16.54
C GLU A 440 6.32 -14.40 16.74
N THR A 441 5.95 -13.11 16.87
CA THR A 441 4.59 -12.67 17.09
C THR A 441 4.21 -11.55 16.14
N ARG A 442 2.90 -11.38 15.91
CA ARG A 442 2.40 -10.34 15.02
C ARG A 442 2.78 -8.91 15.45
N TRP A 443 2.65 -8.62 16.76
CA TRP A 443 3.00 -7.28 17.26
C TRP A 443 4.51 -6.98 17.14
N ALA A 444 5.36 -8.03 17.25
CA ALA A 444 6.80 -7.87 17.00
C ALA A 444 7.09 -7.60 15.52
N ASP A 445 6.36 -8.23 14.61
CA ASP A 445 6.41 -7.91 13.18
C ASP A 445 6.03 -6.45 12.91
N GLU A 446 4.97 -5.93 13.55
CA GLU A 446 4.54 -4.53 13.42
C GLU A 446 5.63 -3.56 13.90
N LEU A 447 6.30 -3.87 15.01
CA LEU A 447 7.44 -3.11 15.52
C LEU A 447 8.62 -3.14 14.54
N MET A 448 8.99 -4.31 14.05
CA MET A 448 10.10 -4.46 13.09
C MET A 448 9.84 -3.69 11.79
N GLU A 449 8.61 -3.72 11.27
CA GLU A 449 8.23 -2.99 10.07
C GLU A 449 8.33 -1.47 10.27
N GLU A 450 7.87 -0.94 11.41
CA GLU A 450 7.95 0.49 11.67
C GLU A 450 9.41 0.97 11.81
N LEU A 451 10.27 0.19 12.50
CA LEU A 451 11.69 0.50 12.60
C LEU A 451 12.40 0.38 11.25
N ALA A 452 12.05 -0.61 10.43
CA ALA A 452 12.63 -0.78 9.09
C ALA A 452 12.14 0.27 8.10
N ALA A 453 10.96 0.84 8.30
CA ALA A 453 10.44 1.93 7.47
C ALA A 453 11.06 3.29 7.82
N PHE A 454 11.62 3.48 9.02
CA PHE A 454 12.17 4.75 9.46
C PHE A 454 13.49 5.08 8.73
N PRO A 455 13.74 6.34 8.26
CA PRO A 455 12.95 7.56 8.52
C PRO A 455 11.82 7.85 7.52
N ASN A 456 11.57 6.99 6.54
CA ASN A 456 10.65 7.21 5.42
C ASN A 456 9.23 6.68 5.66
N GLY A 457 8.95 6.09 6.83
CA GLY A 457 7.64 5.58 7.23
C GLY A 457 6.64 6.69 7.57
N ASP A 458 5.34 6.40 7.47
CA ASP A 458 4.27 7.35 7.81
C ASP A 458 4.07 7.50 9.33
N HIS A 459 4.58 6.55 10.11
CA HIS A 459 4.50 6.51 11.57
C HIS A 459 5.85 6.17 12.17
N ASP A 460 6.13 6.73 13.35
CA ASP A 460 7.39 6.58 14.06
C ASP A 460 7.22 6.53 15.60
N ASP A 461 5.99 6.25 16.06
CA ASP A 461 5.65 6.22 17.48
C ASP A 461 6.36 5.06 18.22
N LEU A 462 6.41 3.87 17.61
CA LEU A 462 7.16 2.72 18.14
C LEU A 462 8.67 2.95 18.03
N VAL A 463 9.14 3.68 17.03
CA VAL A 463 10.56 4.08 16.88
C VAL A 463 11.00 4.96 18.03
N ASP A 464 10.19 5.96 18.40
CA ASP A 464 10.48 6.85 19.53
C ASP A 464 10.53 6.08 20.85
N SER A 465 9.50 5.28 21.13
CA SER A 465 9.46 4.44 22.34
C SER A 465 10.65 3.49 22.42
N THR A 466 11.01 2.82 21.29
CA THR A 466 12.16 1.91 21.22
C THR A 466 13.48 2.65 21.44
N SER A 467 13.70 3.77 20.77
CA SER A 467 14.95 4.52 20.89
C SER A 467 15.19 5.01 22.32
N GLN A 468 14.15 5.44 23.01
CA GLN A 468 14.23 5.85 24.43
C GLN A 468 14.65 4.68 25.35
N ALA A 469 14.03 3.51 25.18
CA ALA A 469 14.35 2.33 25.98
C ALA A 469 15.78 1.84 25.75
N LEU A 470 16.18 1.68 24.49
CA LEU A 470 17.50 1.12 24.15
C LEU A 470 18.64 2.10 24.47
N LEU A 471 18.45 3.39 24.30
CA LEU A 471 19.40 4.40 24.76
C LEU A 471 19.58 4.35 26.28
N ARG A 472 18.52 4.11 27.03
CA ARG A 472 18.61 3.98 28.49
C ARG A 472 19.42 2.75 28.90
N PHE A 473 19.27 1.60 28.23
CA PHE A 473 20.11 0.44 28.49
C PHE A 473 21.58 0.72 28.20
N ARG A 474 21.89 1.39 27.10
CA ARG A 474 23.27 1.72 26.71
C ARG A 474 23.89 2.72 27.70
N GLN A 475 23.20 3.80 28.01
CA GLN A 475 23.67 4.84 28.95
C GLN A 475 23.76 4.33 30.39
N GLY A 476 22.91 3.38 30.77
CA GLY A 476 22.92 2.74 32.10
C GLY A 476 24.00 1.67 32.27
N GLY A 477 24.75 1.34 31.22
CA GLY A 477 25.80 0.32 31.26
C GLY A 477 25.26 -1.11 31.38
N PHE A 478 23.97 -1.34 31.08
CA PHE A 478 23.36 -2.68 31.09
C PHE A 478 23.82 -3.52 29.90
N VAL A 479 24.10 -2.88 28.77
CA VAL A 479 24.58 -3.50 27.55
C VAL A 479 25.75 -2.69 27.02
N SER A 480 26.88 -3.35 26.75
CA SER A 480 28.03 -2.78 26.05
C SER A 480 28.34 -3.63 24.83
N ILE A 481 28.70 -2.99 23.76
CA ILE A 481 29.14 -3.61 22.51
C ILE A 481 30.56 -3.11 22.18
N SER A 482 31.25 -3.80 21.29
CA SER A 482 32.65 -3.48 20.96
C SER A 482 32.85 -2.04 20.46
N SER A 483 31.82 -1.41 19.91
CA SER A 483 31.85 0.00 19.51
C SER A 483 31.81 0.98 20.69
N ASP A 484 31.46 0.53 21.90
CA ASP A 484 31.45 1.35 23.12
C ASP A 484 32.84 1.39 23.81
N GLU A 485 33.74 0.48 23.43
CA GLU A 485 35.12 0.48 23.91
C GLU A 485 35.92 1.54 23.14
N PRO A 486 36.64 2.44 23.83
CA PRO A 486 37.49 3.40 23.17
C PRO A 486 38.52 2.61 22.32
N GLU A 487 38.66 2.94 21.03
CA GLU A 487 39.75 2.41 20.22
C GLU A 487 41.06 2.63 20.96
N GLU A 488 41.81 1.54 21.25
CA GLU A 488 43.17 1.70 21.78
C GLU A 488 43.93 2.67 20.89
N PRO A 489 44.58 3.69 21.46
CA PRO A 489 45.31 4.65 20.66
C PRO A 489 46.35 3.89 19.83
N LYS A 490 46.15 3.84 18.52
CA LYS A 490 47.13 3.30 17.59
C LYS A 490 48.38 4.17 17.70
N TYR A 491 49.36 3.75 18.50
CA TYR A 491 50.66 4.33 18.56
C TYR A 491 51.31 4.17 17.17
N PHE A 492 51.19 5.12 16.30
CA PHE A 492 51.98 5.22 15.13
C PHE A 492 53.42 5.46 15.62
N LYS A 493 54.26 4.44 15.61
CA LYS A 493 55.72 4.62 15.67
C LYS A 493 56.08 5.46 14.46
N GLY A 494 56.18 6.76 14.67
CA GLY A 494 56.69 7.68 13.65
C GLY A 494 58.06 7.20 13.21
N ARG A 495 58.24 6.85 11.95
CA ARG A 495 59.56 6.72 11.36
C ARG A 495 60.25 8.05 11.56
N ARG A 496 61.28 8.12 12.40
CA ARG A 496 62.22 9.22 12.42
C ARG A 496 62.81 9.32 11.02
N ALA A 497 62.51 10.41 10.33
CA ALA A 497 63.23 10.79 9.13
C ALA A 497 64.58 11.32 9.59
N ASP A 498 65.64 10.52 9.45
CA ASP A 498 67.00 10.99 9.55
C ASP A 498 67.28 11.91 8.35
N ARG A 499 67.05 13.21 8.53
CA ARG A 499 67.55 14.23 7.64
C ARG A 499 68.82 14.77 8.23
N TYR A 500 69.93 14.32 7.69
CA TYR A 500 71.21 15.00 7.84
C TYR A 500 71.17 16.21 6.92
N TYR A 501 71.20 17.42 7.50
CA TYR A 501 71.61 18.61 6.76
C TYR A 501 73.13 18.64 6.72
N THR A 502 73.72 18.34 5.57
CA THR A 502 75.12 18.69 5.27
C THR A 502 75.17 20.17 4.91
N VAL A 503 76.08 20.89 5.59
CA VAL A 503 76.52 22.32 5.32
C VAL A 503 77.17 22.43 3.98
#